data_f0f2ec82ee6108d1d5958a2999f7ec26
#
_entry.id   f0f2ec82ee6108d1d5958a2999f7ec26
#
_cell.length_a   1.000
_cell.length_b   1.000
_cell.length_c   1.000
_cell.angle_alpha   90.00
_cell.angle_beta   90.00
_cell.angle_gamma   90.00
#
_symmetry.space_group_name_H-M   'P 1'
#
loop_
_entity.id
_entity.type
_entity.pdbx_description
1 polymer ?
#
loop_
_entity_poly.entity_id
_entity_poly.type
_entity_poly.pdbx_seq_one_letter_code
_entity_poly.pdbx_strand_id
1 'polypeptide(L)'
;RQRQMCIRDRARAYLLDTTSFTPEWSGSTLWMLPEPVRDVYPLLREHLRILSAGICMGEAKGKDFIPAEELALSTALRREAFPTVDLDWEDAIRYLKKEALLLPDSTEKGYVLVCHKGFPLGFAKHLGNRANNLYPQEWRIRTGYVPEKVKTFEMKV
;
A
#
# COMPACT_ATOMS: atom_id res chain seq x y z
N ARG A 1 12.31 -16.48 13.34
CA ARG A 1 10.97 -17.12 13.27
C ARG A 1 9.93 -16.38 14.11
N GLN A 2 10.16 -16.15 15.43
CA GLN A 2 9.17 -15.47 16.31
C GLN A 2 8.81 -14.05 15.82
N ARG A 3 9.77 -13.28 15.31
CA ARG A 3 9.58 -11.93 14.78
C ARG A 3 8.71 -11.90 13.54
N GLN A 4 8.93 -12.81 12.60
CA GLN A 4 8.11 -12.94 11.39
C GLN A 4 6.67 -13.31 11.75
N MET A 5 6.47 -14.12 12.78
CA MET A 5 5.14 -14.47 13.28
C MET A 5 4.38 -13.25 13.81
N CYS A 6 5.03 -12.42 14.63
CA CYS A 6 4.40 -11.17 15.14
C CYS A 6 4.07 -10.17 14.01
N ILE A 7 4.95 -10.05 13.00
CA ILE A 7 4.70 -9.18 11.84
C ILE A 7 3.55 -9.74 10.99
N ARG A 8 3.52 -11.03 10.75
CA ARG A 8 2.45 -11.72 10.03
C ARG A 8 1.08 -11.49 10.69
N ASP A 9 1.00 -11.64 12.00
CA ASP A 9 -0.26 -11.48 12.72
C ASP A 9 -0.74 -10.02 12.70
N ARG A 10 0.20 -9.06 12.79
CA ARG A 10 -0.10 -7.64 12.62
C ARG A 10 -0.57 -7.33 11.19
N ALA A 11 0.12 -7.86 10.18
CA ALA A 11 -0.24 -7.62 8.77
C ALA A 11 -1.61 -8.22 8.41
N ARG A 12 -1.99 -9.34 9.02
CA ARG A 12 -3.34 -9.89 8.86
C ARG A 12 -4.43 -8.92 9.32
N ALA A 13 -4.18 -8.12 10.36
CA ALA A 13 -5.13 -7.11 10.82
C ALA A 13 -5.41 -6.00 9.79
N TYR A 14 -4.57 -5.88 8.75
CA TYR A 14 -4.76 -4.94 7.65
C TYR A 14 -5.71 -5.43 6.57
N LEU A 15 -6.21 -6.66 6.66
CA LEU A 15 -7.16 -7.24 5.70
C LEU A 15 -8.56 -7.34 6.26
N LEU A 16 -9.55 -7.16 5.39
CA LEU A 16 -10.98 -7.35 5.70
C LEU A 16 -11.29 -8.82 6.00
N ASP A 17 -10.71 -9.72 5.21
CA ASP A 17 -10.83 -11.16 5.38
C ASP A 17 -9.43 -11.80 5.38
N THR A 18 -9.13 -12.51 6.45
CA THR A 18 -7.85 -13.20 6.62
C THR A 18 -7.92 -14.69 6.28
N THR A 19 -9.12 -15.22 6.04
CA THR A 19 -9.34 -16.66 5.79
C THR A 19 -9.13 -17.03 4.34
N SER A 20 -9.37 -16.08 3.43
CA SER A 20 -9.20 -16.27 1.99
C SER A 20 -7.74 -16.18 1.51
N PHE A 21 -6.80 -15.97 2.43
CA PHE A 21 -5.40 -15.75 2.09
C PHE A 21 -4.45 -16.53 2.98
N THR A 22 -3.39 -17.04 2.37
CA THR A 22 -2.25 -17.68 3.06
C THR A 22 -1.02 -16.77 3.00
N PRO A 23 -0.35 -16.50 4.16
CA PRO A 23 0.86 -15.71 4.19
C PRO A 23 2.06 -16.48 3.64
N GLU A 24 2.82 -15.84 2.76
CA GLU A 24 4.05 -16.36 2.17
C GLU A 24 5.17 -15.31 2.31
N TRP A 25 6.33 -15.74 2.80
CA TRP A 25 7.51 -14.87 2.90
C TRP A 25 8.46 -15.10 1.72
N SER A 26 8.85 -14.00 1.06
CA SER A 26 9.94 -13.97 0.10
C SER A 26 11.01 -13.00 0.59
N GLY A 27 12.08 -13.52 1.19
CA GLY A 27 13.06 -12.68 1.88
C GLY A 27 12.44 -11.89 3.04
N SER A 28 12.50 -10.57 2.97
CA SER A 28 11.87 -9.63 3.93
C SER A 28 10.44 -9.23 3.58
N THR A 29 9.95 -9.63 2.41
CA THR A 29 8.63 -9.24 1.90
C THR A 29 7.58 -10.27 2.25
N LEU A 30 6.45 -9.79 2.79
CA LEU A 30 5.28 -10.61 3.09
C LEU A 30 4.24 -10.48 1.98
N TRP A 31 3.84 -11.62 1.45
CA TRP A 31 2.74 -11.75 0.49
C TRP A 31 1.56 -12.45 1.12
N MET A 32 0.37 -12.12 0.67
CA MET A 32 -0.86 -12.84 0.97
C MET A 32 -1.37 -13.49 -0.31
N LEU A 33 -1.20 -14.82 -0.38
CA LEU A 33 -1.62 -15.62 -1.52
C LEU A 33 -3.11 -15.98 -1.37
N PRO A 34 -3.92 -15.85 -2.41
CA PRO A 34 -5.28 -16.38 -2.40
C PRO A 34 -5.26 -17.89 -2.14
N GLU A 35 -6.18 -18.39 -1.29
CA GLU A 35 -6.26 -19.82 -0.94
C GLU A 35 -6.26 -20.76 -2.15
N PRO A 36 -6.98 -20.48 -3.26
CA PRO A 36 -6.95 -21.35 -4.43
C PRO A 36 -5.58 -21.49 -5.10
N VAL A 37 -4.69 -20.52 -4.88
CA VAL A 37 -3.34 -20.51 -5.49
C VAL A 37 -2.32 -21.22 -4.60
N ARG A 38 -2.59 -21.36 -3.31
CA ARG A 38 -1.65 -21.89 -2.30
C ARG A 38 -0.99 -23.19 -2.71
N ASP A 39 -1.78 -24.17 -3.15
CA ASP A 39 -1.29 -25.53 -3.40
C ASP A 39 -0.50 -25.64 -4.70
N VAL A 40 -0.79 -24.79 -5.68
CA VAL A 40 -0.08 -24.75 -6.98
C VAL A 40 1.11 -23.79 -6.98
N TYR A 41 1.18 -22.86 -6.04
CA TYR A 41 2.21 -21.83 -6.00
C TYR A 41 3.65 -22.40 -5.91
N PRO A 42 3.94 -23.42 -5.08
CA PRO A 42 5.29 -24.01 -5.05
C PRO A 42 5.73 -24.56 -6.41
N LEU A 43 4.84 -25.26 -7.10
CA LEU A 43 5.10 -25.80 -8.44
C LEU A 43 5.34 -24.68 -9.47
N LEU A 44 4.51 -23.63 -9.45
CA LEU A 44 4.69 -22.50 -10.34
C LEU A 44 6.02 -21.80 -10.09
N ARG A 45 6.40 -21.61 -8.83
CA ARG A 45 7.66 -20.98 -8.43
C ARG A 45 8.90 -21.77 -8.85
N GLU A 46 8.80 -23.09 -8.92
CA GLU A 46 9.89 -23.97 -9.37
C GLU A 46 10.16 -23.83 -10.87
N HIS A 47 9.10 -23.63 -11.66
CA HIS A 47 9.18 -23.64 -13.14
C HIS A 47 9.05 -22.28 -13.81
N LEU A 48 8.56 -21.26 -13.09
CA LEU A 48 8.28 -19.94 -13.64
C LEU A 48 8.95 -18.83 -12.81
N ARG A 49 9.30 -17.75 -13.49
CA ARG A 49 9.63 -16.48 -12.83
C ARG A 49 8.33 -15.76 -12.47
N ILE A 50 7.90 -15.88 -11.22
CA ILE A 50 6.71 -15.19 -10.73
C ILE A 50 7.05 -13.74 -10.42
N LEU A 51 6.38 -12.81 -11.09
CA LEU A 51 6.56 -11.36 -10.89
C LEU A 51 5.70 -10.82 -9.76
N SER A 52 4.49 -11.36 -9.61
CA SER A 52 3.56 -11.01 -8.53
C SER A 52 2.63 -12.18 -8.26
N ALA A 53 2.28 -12.40 -7.01
CA ALA A 53 1.33 -13.43 -6.59
C ALA A 53 0.54 -12.95 -5.37
N GLY A 54 -0.75 -12.70 -5.58
CA GLY A 54 -1.63 -12.18 -4.53
C GLY A 54 -1.34 -10.72 -4.17
N ILE A 55 -1.35 -10.40 -2.88
CA ILE A 55 -1.19 -9.04 -2.37
C ILE A 55 0.17 -8.91 -1.69
N CYS A 56 1.03 -8.02 -2.17
CA CYS A 56 2.20 -7.62 -1.42
C CYS A 56 1.76 -6.78 -0.23
N MET A 57 1.97 -7.31 0.98
CA MET A 57 1.58 -6.63 2.21
C MET A 57 2.59 -5.56 2.63
N GLY A 58 3.86 -5.80 2.34
CA GLY A 58 4.93 -4.91 2.73
C GLY A 58 6.23 -5.62 3.07
N GLU A 59 7.19 -4.86 3.55
CA GLU A 59 8.54 -5.31 3.85
C GLU A 59 8.86 -5.16 5.35
N ALA A 60 9.44 -6.22 5.93
CA ALA A 60 10.00 -6.19 7.27
C ALA A 60 11.40 -5.56 7.25
N LYS A 61 11.55 -4.39 7.85
CA LYS A 61 12.83 -3.67 7.95
C LYS A 61 13.16 -3.34 9.39
N GLY A 62 14.14 -4.03 9.93
CA GLY A 62 14.47 -3.88 11.35
C GLY A 62 13.28 -4.25 12.24
N LYS A 63 12.80 -3.36 13.11
CA LYS A 63 11.60 -3.54 13.95
C LYS A 63 10.32 -3.07 13.27
N ASP A 64 10.42 -2.48 12.11
CA ASP A 64 9.34 -1.86 11.37
C ASP A 64 8.79 -2.80 10.30
N PHE A 65 7.56 -2.55 9.89
CA PHE A 65 6.94 -3.20 8.74
C PHE A 65 6.39 -2.10 7.84
N ILE A 66 7.01 -1.94 6.68
CA ILE A 66 6.68 -0.90 5.71
C ILE A 66 5.57 -1.44 4.81
N PRO A 67 4.34 -0.90 4.85
CA PRO A 67 3.26 -1.36 4.01
C PRO A 67 3.56 -1.07 2.52
N ALA A 68 3.21 -2.02 1.66
CA ALA A 68 3.41 -1.89 0.22
C ALA A 68 2.26 -1.14 -0.45
N GLU A 69 2.54 -0.58 -1.62
CA GLU A 69 1.56 0.12 -2.44
C GLU A 69 0.41 -0.79 -2.87
N GLU A 70 0.71 -2.05 -3.20
CA GLU A 70 -0.30 -3.03 -3.60
C GLU A 70 -1.34 -3.28 -2.50
N LEU A 71 -0.93 -3.21 -1.23
CA LEU A 71 -1.86 -3.29 -0.11
C LEU A 71 -2.83 -2.10 -0.12
N ALA A 72 -2.33 -0.86 -0.33
CA ALA A 72 -3.18 0.33 -0.39
C ALA A 72 -4.23 0.26 -1.49
N LEU A 73 -3.84 -0.29 -2.65
CA LEU A 73 -4.70 -0.39 -3.83
C LEU A 73 -5.58 -1.65 -3.83
N SER A 74 -5.39 -2.55 -2.85
CA SER A 74 -6.17 -3.78 -2.74
C SER A 74 -7.58 -3.54 -2.23
N THR A 75 -8.56 -4.19 -2.86
CA THR A 75 -9.94 -4.22 -2.36
C THR A 75 -10.08 -5.00 -1.05
N ALA A 76 -9.08 -5.81 -0.69
CA ALA A 76 -9.03 -6.53 0.58
C ALA A 76 -8.49 -5.69 1.75
N LEU A 77 -8.03 -4.46 1.51
CA LEU A 77 -7.54 -3.58 2.56
C LEU A 77 -8.65 -3.22 3.56
N ARG A 78 -8.38 -3.44 4.84
CA ARG A 78 -9.15 -2.83 5.94
C ARG A 78 -8.66 -1.40 6.13
N ARG A 79 -9.37 -0.42 5.58
CA ARG A 79 -8.96 0.99 5.60
C ARG A 79 -8.84 1.55 7.01
N GLU A 80 -9.69 1.10 7.91
CA GLU A 80 -9.73 1.51 9.32
C GLU A 80 -8.49 1.07 10.12
N ALA A 81 -7.67 0.20 9.56
CA ALA A 81 -6.40 -0.20 10.16
C ALA A 81 -5.32 0.90 10.08
N PHE A 82 -5.57 1.96 9.31
CA PHE A 82 -4.65 3.08 9.13
C PHE A 82 -5.37 4.42 9.30
N PRO A 83 -4.73 5.41 9.94
CA PRO A 83 -5.15 6.80 9.80
C PRO A 83 -5.22 7.17 8.33
N THR A 84 -6.26 7.90 7.92
CA THR A 84 -6.50 8.24 6.52
C THR A 84 -6.44 9.76 6.33
N VAL A 85 -5.77 10.19 5.28
CA VAL A 85 -5.75 11.61 4.85
C VAL A 85 -6.24 11.68 3.42
N ASP A 86 -7.24 12.52 3.18
CA ASP A 86 -7.77 12.80 1.84
C ASP A 86 -7.13 14.08 1.30
N LEU A 87 -6.34 13.94 0.24
CA LEU A 87 -5.63 15.03 -0.40
C LEU A 87 -6.52 15.70 -1.44
N ASP A 88 -6.34 17.01 -1.62
CA ASP A 88 -6.88 17.70 -2.78
C ASP A 88 -6.16 17.26 -4.07
N TRP A 89 -6.59 17.82 -5.19
CA TRP A 89 -6.03 17.46 -6.50
C TRP A 89 -4.54 17.78 -6.62
N GLU A 90 -4.13 18.94 -6.15
CA GLU A 90 -2.74 19.40 -6.29
C GLU A 90 -1.80 18.53 -5.46
N ASP A 91 -2.15 18.29 -4.20
CA ASP A 91 -1.35 17.46 -3.30
C ASP A 91 -1.39 15.97 -3.69
N ALA A 92 -2.50 15.49 -4.27
CA ALA A 92 -2.56 14.14 -4.83
C ALA A 92 -1.58 13.97 -6.01
N ILE A 93 -1.49 14.96 -6.89
CA ILE A 93 -0.50 14.94 -7.98
C ILE A 93 0.94 15.02 -7.43
N ARG A 94 1.21 15.84 -6.42
CA ARG A 94 2.50 15.88 -5.73
C ARG A 94 2.86 14.53 -5.13
N TYR A 95 1.88 13.86 -4.49
CA TYR A 95 2.06 12.52 -3.98
C TYR A 95 2.47 11.54 -5.08
N LEU A 96 1.75 11.50 -6.20
CA LEU A 96 2.04 10.62 -7.34
C LEU A 96 3.35 10.98 -8.07
N LYS A 97 3.86 12.20 -7.92
CA LYS A 97 5.19 12.62 -8.36
C LYS A 97 6.30 12.24 -7.39
N LYS A 98 5.96 11.66 -6.24
CA LYS A 98 6.89 11.33 -5.17
C LYS A 98 7.53 12.58 -4.52
N GLU A 99 6.83 13.69 -4.51
CA GLU A 99 7.25 14.89 -3.83
C GLU A 99 6.96 14.80 -2.32
N ALA A 100 7.57 15.69 -1.55
CA ALA A 100 7.32 15.79 -0.12
C ALA A 100 5.88 16.25 0.15
N LEU A 101 5.27 15.67 1.18
CA LEU A 101 3.92 16.02 1.61
C LEU A 101 3.96 16.70 2.97
N LEU A 102 3.09 17.69 3.11
CA LEU A 102 2.72 18.26 4.40
C LEU A 102 1.34 17.71 4.77
N LEU A 103 1.28 16.98 5.87
CA LEU A 103 0.03 16.46 6.39
C LEU A 103 -0.45 17.36 7.54
N PRO A 104 -1.78 17.43 7.79
CA PRO A 104 -2.30 18.17 8.94
C PRO A 104 -1.67 17.73 10.25
N ASP A 105 -1.41 18.66 11.17
CA ASP A 105 -0.82 18.37 12.49
C ASP A 105 -1.68 17.43 13.34
N SER A 106 -2.99 17.36 13.06
CA SER A 106 -3.92 16.42 13.68
C SER A 106 -3.77 14.98 13.23
N THR A 107 -2.96 14.74 12.18
CA THR A 107 -2.73 13.39 11.65
C THR A 107 -1.87 12.57 12.62
N GLU A 108 -2.29 11.37 12.94
CA GLU A 108 -1.52 10.46 13.79
C GLU A 108 -0.16 10.12 13.17
N LYS A 109 0.87 9.99 14.02
CA LYS A 109 2.20 9.56 13.58
C LYS A 109 2.19 8.08 13.20
N GLY A 110 2.97 7.73 12.19
CA GLY A 110 3.08 6.37 11.69
C GLY A 110 2.70 6.25 10.23
N TYR A 111 2.26 5.07 9.83
CA TYR A 111 1.81 4.84 8.46
C TYR A 111 0.39 5.36 8.28
N VAL A 112 0.20 6.18 7.25
CA VAL A 112 -1.05 6.86 6.91
C VAL A 112 -1.46 6.44 5.52
N LEU A 113 -2.73 6.08 5.36
CA LEU A 113 -3.34 5.83 4.06
C LEU A 113 -3.66 7.16 3.38
N VAL A 114 -3.02 7.40 2.26
CA VAL A 114 -3.22 8.60 1.45
C VAL A 114 -4.33 8.34 0.44
N CYS A 115 -5.33 9.21 0.42
CA CYS A 115 -6.48 9.11 -0.48
C CYS A 115 -6.67 10.39 -1.29
N HIS A 116 -7.45 10.31 -2.36
CA HIS A 116 -8.04 11.43 -3.07
C HIS A 116 -9.50 11.11 -3.38
N LYS A 117 -10.44 11.97 -2.94
CA LYS A 117 -11.89 11.75 -3.05
C LYS A 117 -12.30 10.38 -2.50
N GLY A 118 -11.71 9.96 -1.39
CA GLY A 118 -11.97 8.68 -0.74
C GLY A 118 -11.33 7.46 -1.42
N PHE A 119 -10.62 7.62 -2.55
CA PHE A 119 -9.90 6.52 -3.21
C PHE A 119 -8.46 6.44 -2.73
N PRO A 120 -7.98 5.27 -2.26
CA PRO A 120 -6.59 5.11 -1.87
C PRO A 120 -5.63 5.37 -3.03
N LEU A 121 -4.57 6.12 -2.75
CA LEU A 121 -3.45 6.35 -3.66
C LEU A 121 -2.19 5.60 -3.23
N GLY A 122 -2.05 5.31 -1.93
CA GLY A 122 -0.90 4.64 -1.37
C GLY A 122 -0.66 5.01 0.09
N PHE A 123 0.57 4.85 0.57
CA PHE A 123 0.96 5.15 1.95
C PHE A 123 1.95 6.29 2.05
N ALA A 124 1.93 6.98 3.18
CA ALA A 124 2.98 7.87 3.65
C ALA A 124 3.36 7.50 5.09
N LYS A 125 4.58 7.82 5.52
CA LYS A 125 4.99 7.71 6.93
C LYS A 125 5.06 9.09 7.54
N HIS A 126 4.08 9.41 8.40
CA HIS A 126 4.02 10.68 9.11
C HIS A 126 4.93 10.66 10.33
N LEU A 127 5.83 11.64 10.44
CA LEU A 127 6.81 11.76 11.52
C LEU A 127 6.50 12.92 12.49
N GLY A 128 5.39 13.62 12.27
CA GLY A 128 4.93 14.77 13.04
C GLY A 128 5.20 16.10 12.34
N ASN A 129 6.42 16.40 11.97
CA ASN A 129 6.81 17.63 11.27
C ASN A 129 6.96 17.46 9.74
N ARG A 130 6.94 16.24 9.27
CA ARG A 130 7.04 15.88 7.84
C ARG A 130 6.42 14.52 7.58
N ALA A 131 6.08 14.25 6.34
CA ALA A 131 5.64 12.94 5.89
C ALA A 131 6.56 12.42 4.77
N ASN A 132 7.05 11.19 4.95
CA ASN A 132 7.79 10.51 3.90
C ASN A 132 6.80 9.88 2.94
N ASN A 133 6.85 10.29 1.70
CA ASN A 133 6.06 9.72 0.62
C ASN A 133 6.57 8.31 0.27
N LEU A 134 5.74 7.29 0.43
CA LEU A 134 6.11 5.88 0.16
C LEU A 134 5.73 5.41 -1.24
N TYR A 135 5.13 6.28 -2.08
CA TYR A 135 4.79 5.92 -3.46
C TYR A 135 5.99 5.34 -4.20
N PRO A 136 5.85 4.26 -4.98
CA PRO A 136 6.97 3.63 -5.68
C PRO A 136 7.65 4.60 -6.64
N GLN A 137 8.98 4.62 -6.61
CA GLN A 137 9.79 5.54 -7.42
C GLN A 137 9.60 5.30 -8.92
N GLU A 138 9.44 4.05 -9.31
CA GLU A 138 9.27 3.60 -10.70
C GLU A 138 7.91 3.97 -11.27
N TRP A 139 6.89 4.15 -10.42
CA TRP A 139 5.52 4.49 -10.83
C TRP A 139 5.25 6.00 -10.84
N ARG A 140 6.20 6.80 -10.36
CA ARG A 140 6.01 8.24 -10.24
C ARG A 140 5.69 8.91 -11.57
N ILE A 141 4.81 9.89 -11.54
CA ILE A 141 4.56 10.79 -12.67
C ILE A 141 5.82 11.63 -12.91
N ARG A 142 6.36 11.59 -14.13
CA ARG A 142 7.61 12.28 -14.50
C ARG A 142 7.38 13.58 -15.25
N THR A 143 6.17 13.82 -15.76
CA THR A 143 5.85 15.04 -16.47
C THR A 143 5.78 16.24 -15.52
N GLY A 144 6.30 17.40 -15.96
CA GLY A 144 6.12 18.68 -15.27
C GLY A 144 4.74 19.27 -15.43
N TYR A 145 3.99 18.83 -16.42
CA TYR A 145 2.65 19.35 -16.70
C TYR A 145 1.61 18.82 -15.72
N VAL A 146 0.86 19.72 -15.10
CA VAL A 146 -0.30 19.40 -14.29
C VAL A 146 -1.50 20.10 -14.94
N PRO A 147 -2.56 19.37 -15.34
CA PRO A 147 -3.75 19.96 -15.90
C PRO A 147 -4.41 20.92 -14.90
N GLU A 148 -4.71 22.14 -15.29
CA GLU A 148 -5.41 23.12 -14.44
C GLU A 148 -6.87 22.70 -14.14
N LYS A 149 -7.44 21.89 -15.02
CA LYS A 149 -8.81 21.38 -14.88
C LYS A 149 -8.84 19.87 -14.93
N VAL A 150 -9.47 19.30 -13.91
CA VAL A 150 -9.79 17.88 -13.87
C VAL A 150 -10.93 17.61 -14.83
N LYS A 151 -10.67 16.83 -15.89
CA LYS A 151 -11.75 16.25 -16.69
C LYS A 151 -12.26 15.01 -15.96
N THR A 152 -13.31 15.13 -15.19
CA THR A 152 -14.00 13.97 -14.60
C THR A 152 -14.87 13.32 -15.68
N PHE A 153 -14.71 12.02 -15.86
CA PHE A 153 -15.68 11.23 -16.60
C PHE A 153 -16.86 10.97 -15.65
N GLU A 154 -17.97 11.63 -15.89
CA GLU A 154 -19.23 11.23 -15.26
C GLU A 154 -19.71 9.95 -15.94
N MET A 155 -19.59 8.84 -15.24
CA MET A 155 -20.33 7.63 -15.67
C MET A 155 -21.80 7.90 -15.36
N LYS A 156 -22.60 8.12 -16.40
CA LYS A 156 -24.06 8.04 -16.28
C LYS A 156 -24.42 6.59 -16.02
N VAL A 157 -24.87 6.30 -14.81
CA VAL A 157 -25.48 5.02 -14.43
C VAL A 157 -26.90 5.03 -14.92
#